data_5f3c01a0a63fee2160e8dfc6da1d94bb
#
_entry.id   5f3c01a0a63fee2160e8dfc6da1d94bb
#
_cell.length_a   1.000
_cell.length_b   1.000
_cell.length_c   1.000
_cell.angle_alpha   90.00
_cell.angle_beta   90.00
_cell.angle_gamma   90.00
#
_symmetry.space_group_name_H-M   'P 1'
#
loop_
_entity.id
_entity.type
_entity.pdbx_description
1 polymer ?
#
loop_
_entity_poly.entity_id
_entity_poly.type
_entity_poly.pdbx_seq_one_letter_code
_entity_poly.pdbx_strand_id
1 'polypeptide(L)'
;MKYFTNIHTLDELKAAYRRLALKYHPDMGGSTEIMQEINNEHDALFEQLKRQHNASADEYHQTTETAEEFREILSVLLGLPGLTVELCGSWLWISGETRKNKDALKAAGCRWSSSKKMWYWRHPEDARGHYRGKRSMNEIRSKYGSQVFDADGRERTAYNRLWATA
;
A
#
# COMPACT_ATOMS: atom_id res chain seq x y z
N MET A 1 -14.01 -12.33 -12.46
CA MET A 1 -13.23 -11.76 -11.36
C MET A 1 -14.18 -11.01 -10.43
N LYS A 2 -14.05 -11.27 -9.14
CA LYS A 2 -14.97 -10.72 -8.10
C LYS A 2 -14.40 -9.45 -7.48
N TYR A 3 -13.06 -9.43 -7.29
CA TYR A 3 -12.37 -8.35 -6.57
C TYR A 3 -11.67 -7.35 -7.49
N PHE A 4 -11.22 -7.77 -8.65
CA PHE A 4 -10.46 -6.96 -9.61
C PHE A 4 -11.26 -6.73 -10.89
N THR A 5 -12.32 -5.92 -10.79
CA THR A 5 -13.14 -5.52 -11.93
C THR A 5 -12.59 -4.25 -12.59
N ASN A 6 -12.61 -4.20 -13.93
CA ASN A 6 -12.14 -3.04 -14.69
C ASN A 6 -10.67 -2.64 -14.45
N ILE A 7 -9.80 -3.62 -14.24
CA ILE A 7 -8.36 -3.43 -14.11
C ILE A 7 -7.71 -3.69 -15.47
N HIS A 8 -7.02 -2.69 -16.00
CA HIS A 8 -6.40 -2.75 -17.32
C HIS A 8 -4.88 -2.60 -17.29
N THR A 9 -4.34 -2.07 -16.18
CA THR A 9 -2.91 -1.83 -16.03
C THR A 9 -2.35 -2.50 -14.78
N LEU A 10 -1.04 -2.77 -14.81
CA LEU A 10 -0.34 -3.35 -13.66
C LEU A 10 -0.39 -2.43 -12.44
N ASP A 11 -0.29 -1.11 -12.65
CA ASP A 11 -0.34 -0.12 -11.55
C ASP A 11 -1.73 -0.06 -10.90
N GLU A 12 -2.79 -0.17 -11.69
CA GLU A 12 -4.16 -0.28 -11.16
C GLU A 12 -4.34 -1.56 -10.34
N LEU A 13 -3.82 -2.69 -10.83
CA LEU A 13 -3.87 -3.95 -10.09
C LEU A 13 -3.14 -3.86 -8.76
N LYS A 14 -1.91 -3.33 -8.76
CA LYS A 14 -1.12 -3.13 -7.54
C LYS A 14 -1.83 -2.24 -6.53
N ALA A 15 -2.40 -1.13 -6.99
CA ALA A 15 -3.15 -0.21 -6.13
C ALA A 15 -4.43 -0.85 -5.55
N ALA A 16 -5.17 -1.60 -6.36
CA ALA A 16 -6.36 -2.32 -5.92
C ALA A 16 -6.02 -3.42 -4.93
N TYR A 17 -4.98 -4.21 -5.22
CA TYR A 17 -4.51 -5.28 -4.34
C TYR A 17 -4.09 -4.74 -2.96
N ARG A 18 -3.29 -3.67 -2.91
CA ARG A 18 -2.86 -3.05 -1.66
C ARG A 18 -4.02 -2.62 -0.78
N ARG A 19 -5.08 -2.05 -1.38
CA ARG A 19 -6.30 -1.68 -0.68
C ARG A 19 -7.06 -2.88 -0.12
N LEU A 20 -7.23 -3.93 -0.94
CA LEU A 20 -7.93 -5.14 -0.55
C LEU A 20 -7.15 -5.92 0.50
N ALA A 21 -5.83 -6.05 0.34
CA ALA A 21 -4.96 -6.72 1.29
C ALA A 21 -5.03 -6.06 2.68
N LEU A 22 -4.95 -4.74 2.76
CA LEU A 22 -5.14 -4.02 4.03
C LEU A 22 -6.52 -4.27 4.64
N LYS A 23 -7.58 -4.20 3.84
CA LYS A 23 -8.95 -4.33 4.31
C LYS A 23 -9.29 -5.73 4.83
N TYR A 24 -8.78 -6.78 4.17
CA TYR A 24 -9.13 -8.17 4.46
C TYR A 24 -8.00 -8.97 5.11
N HIS A 25 -6.94 -8.29 5.59
CA HIS A 25 -5.83 -8.98 6.26
C HIS A 25 -6.31 -9.69 7.52
N PRO A 26 -5.90 -10.95 7.78
CA PRO A 26 -6.30 -11.70 8.97
C PRO A 26 -5.96 -10.97 10.28
N ASP A 27 -4.79 -10.33 10.37
CA ASP A 27 -4.35 -9.58 11.55
C ASP A 27 -5.22 -8.35 11.84
N MET A 28 -6.02 -7.92 10.83
CA MET A 28 -6.99 -6.82 10.95
C MET A 28 -8.43 -7.33 11.15
N GLY A 29 -8.58 -8.60 11.51
CA GLY A 29 -9.89 -9.24 11.68
C GLY A 29 -10.59 -9.63 10.36
N GLY A 30 -9.85 -9.64 9.26
CA GLY A 30 -10.33 -10.13 7.97
C GLY A 30 -10.40 -11.66 7.92
N SER A 31 -11.11 -12.19 6.91
CA SER A 31 -11.21 -13.64 6.69
C SER A 31 -10.02 -14.13 5.87
N THR A 32 -9.40 -15.21 6.34
CA THR A 32 -8.32 -15.90 5.62
C THR A 32 -8.80 -16.42 4.26
N GLU A 33 -10.03 -16.92 4.19
CA GLU A 33 -10.63 -17.42 2.96
C GLU A 33 -10.81 -16.32 1.92
N ILE A 34 -11.31 -15.16 2.35
CA ILE A 34 -11.46 -13.98 1.46
C ILE A 34 -10.07 -13.52 0.98
N MET A 35 -9.09 -13.50 1.88
CA MET A 35 -7.73 -13.09 1.51
C MET A 35 -7.10 -14.07 0.51
N GLN A 36 -7.34 -15.37 0.64
CA GLN A 36 -6.91 -16.38 -0.33
C GLN A 36 -7.58 -16.19 -1.70
N GLU A 37 -8.89 -15.92 -1.74
CA GLU A 37 -9.59 -15.61 -2.99
C GLU A 37 -8.97 -14.37 -3.68
N ILE A 38 -8.71 -13.30 -2.91
CA ILE A 38 -8.07 -12.09 -3.41
C ILE A 38 -6.68 -12.38 -3.97
N ASN A 39 -5.87 -13.16 -3.25
CA ASN A 39 -4.53 -13.53 -3.70
C ASN A 39 -4.56 -14.34 -5.00
N ASN A 40 -5.43 -15.35 -5.09
CA ASN A 40 -5.54 -16.18 -6.28
C ASN A 40 -6.00 -15.36 -7.51
N GLU A 41 -6.97 -14.49 -7.34
CA GLU A 41 -7.47 -13.63 -8.41
C GLU A 41 -6.42 -12.59 -8.84
N HIS A 42 -5.68 -12.02 -7.87
CA HIS A 42 -4.56 -11.12 -8.11
C HIS A 42 -3.45 -11.81 -8.91
N ASP A 43 -2.98 -12.97 -8.47
CA ASP A 43 -1.83 -13.66 -9.06
C ASP A 43 -2.12 -14.05 -10.52
N ALA A 44 -3.35 -14.51 -10.81
CA ALA A 44 -3.77 -14.81 -12.17
C ALA A 44 -3.74 -13.58 -13.09
N LEU A 45 -4.27 -12.44 -12.62
CA LEU A 45 -4.30 -11.19 -13.38
C LEU A 45 -2.92 -10.53 -13.47
N PHE A 46 -2.13 -10.63 -12.40
CA PHE A 46 -0.78 -10.09 -12.32
C PHE A 46 0.14 -10.68 -13.40
N GLU A 47 0.16 -11.99 -13.55
CA GLU A 47 0.96 -12.67 -14.58
C GLU A 47 0.55 -12.26 -16.00
N GLN A 48 -0.73 -12.05 -16.23
CA GLN A 48 -1.23 -11.57 -17.53
C GLN A 48 -0.78 -10.13 -17.81
N LEU A 49 -1.03 -9.21 -16.88
CA LEU A 49 -0.69 -7.80 -17.03
C LEU A 49 0.82 -7.55 -17.01
N LYS A 50 1.57 -8.32 -16.23
CA LYS A 50 3.04 -8.25 -16.18
C LYS A 50 3.66 -8.60 -17.53
N ARG A 51 3.16 -9.65 -18.19
CA ARG A 51 3.60 -10.00 -19.55
C ARG A 51 3.32 -8.88 -20.55
N GLN A 52 2.13 -8.27 -20.51
CA GLN A 52 1.77 -7.16 -21.37
C GLN A 52 2.65 -5.92 -21.09
N HIS A 53 2.84 -5.58 -19.82
CA HIS A 53 3.69 -4.46 -19.42
C HIS A 53 5.13 -4.64 -19.87
N ASN A 54 5.73 -5.80 -19.60
CA ASN A 54 7.12 -6.09 -19.96
C ASN A 54 7.35 -6.22 -21.45
N ALA A 55 6.34 -6.64 -22.23
CA ALA A 55 6.40 -6.68 -23.69
C ALA A 55 6.39 -5.29 -24.33
N SER A 56 5.78 -4.30 -23.66
CA SER A 56 5.71 -2.91 -24.13
C SER A 56 6.74 -1.97 -23.52
N ALA A 57 7.46 -2.42 -22.47
CA ALA A 57 8.43 -1.61 -21.74
C ALA A 57 9.86 -1.88 -22.22
N ASP A 58 10.68 -0.83 -22.25
CA ASP A 58 12.12 -0.99 -22.39
C ASP A 58 12.69 -1.78 -21.20
N GLU A 59 13.85 -2.43 -21.37
CA GLU A 59 14.51 -3.24 -20.35
C GLU A 59 14.65 -2.51 -18.99
N TYR A 60 14.79 -1.19 -19.04
CA TYR A 60 14.91 -0.32 -17.86
C TYR A 60 13.59 -0.07 -17.12
N HIS A 61 12.44 -0.34 -17.74
CA HIS A 61 11.11 -0.07 -17.19
C HIS A 61 10.33 -1.34 -16.84
N GLN A 62 10.93 -2.51 -17.01
CA GLN A 62 10.31 -3.78 -16.64
C GLN A 62 10.10 -3.86 -15.12
N THR A 63 8.96 -4.40 -14.70
CA THR A 63 8.68 -4.55 -13.28
C THR A 63 9.28 -5.83 -12.72
N THR A 64 9.93 -5.71 -11.56
CA THR A 64 10.39 -6.83 -10.73
C THR A 64 9.54 -7.00 -9.48
N GLU A 65 8.65 -6.05 -9.17
CA GLU A 65 7.78 -6.10 -8.00
C GLU A 65 6.91 -7.35 -8.01
N THR A 66 6.84 -8.03 -6.86
CA THR A 66 5.95 -9.17 -6.64
C THR A 66 4.88 -8.81 -5.60
N ALA A 67 3.72 -9.46 -5.69
CA ALA A 67 2.67 -9.31 -4.68
C ALA A 67 3.13 -9.81 -3.31
N GLU A 68 4.06 -10.74 -3.30
CA GLU A 68 4.60 -11.36 -2.08
C GLU A 68 5.39 -10.37 -1.24
N GLU A 69 6.24 -9.54 -1.84
CA GLU A 69 6.99 -8.48 -1.16
C GLU A 69 6.04 -7.51 -0.42
N PHE A 70 4.90 -7.18 -1.04
CA PHE A 70 3.92 -6.33 -0.38
C PHE A 70 3.19 -7.06 0.75
N ARG A 71 2.88 -8.35 0.59
CA ARG A 71 2.27 -9.17 1.66
C ARG A 71 3.18 -9.28 2.87
N GLU A 72 4.47 -9.51 2.64
CA GLU A 72 5.47 -9.62 3.72
C GLU A 72 5.58 -8.33 4.54
N ILE A 73 5.77 -7.18 3.88
CA ILE A 73 5.85 -5.91 4.59
C ILE A 73 4.57 -5.58 5.34
N LEU A 74 3.41 -5.87 4.73
CA LEU A 74 2.12 -5.63 5.36
C LEU A 74 1.95 -6.48 6.62
N SER A 75 2.26 -7.77 6.55
CA SER A 75 2.21 -8.69 7.68
C SER A 75 3.11 -8.22 8.84
N VAL A 76 4.33 -7.77 8.53
CA VAL A 76 5.24 -7.20 9.53
C VAL A 76 4.64 -5.95 10.18
N LEU A 77 4.13 -5.01 9.40
CA LEU A 77 3.61 -3.74 9.92
C LEU A 77 2.36 -3.93 10.77
N LEU A 78 1.45 -4.80 10.36
CA LEU A 78 0.20 -5.07 11.09
C LEU A 78 0.45 -5.90 12.35
N GLY A 79 1.50 -6.73 12.38
CA GLY A 79 1.93 -7.46 13.57
C GLY A 79 2.58 -6.59 14.66
N LEU A 80 2.92 -5.34 14.37
CA LEU A 80 3.56 -4.44 15.34
C LEU A 80 2.52 -3.63 16.12
N PRO A 81 2.49 -3.73 17.45
CA PRO A 81 1.45 -3.11 18.28
C PRO A 81 1.57 -1.58 18.29
N GLY A 82 0.41 -0.91 18.34
CA GLY A 82 0.31 0.54 18.49
C GLY A 82 0.70 1.34 17.25
N LEU A 83 0.85 0.69 16.09
CA LEU A 83 1.07 1.37 14.82
C LEU A 83 -0.26 1.70 14.13
N THR A 84 -0.26 2.81 13.41
CA THR A 84 -1.29 3.18 12.45
C THR A 84 -0.66 3.17 11.07
N VAL A 85 -1.21 2.38 10.17
CA VAL A 85 -0.76 2.24 8.78
C VAL A 85 -1.74 2.96 7.87
N GLU A 86 -1.26 3.90 7.08
CA GLU A 86 -2.02 4.67 6.11
C GLU A 86 -1.52 4.41 4.70
N LEU A 87 -2.40 3.92 3.83
CA LEU A 87 -2.11 3.75 2.41
C LEU A 87 -2.48 5.02 1.65
N CYS A 88 -1.50 5.67 1.03
CA CYS A 88 -1.69 6.80 0.11
C CYS A 88 -1.09 6.46 -1.24
N GLY A 89 -1.93 6.20 -2.24
CA GLY A 89 -1.47 5.68 -3.53
C GLY A 89 -0.80 4.31 -3.36
N SER A 90 0.48 4.21 -3.71
CA SER A 90 1.31 3.00 -3.55
C SER A 90 2.19 3.00 -2.29
N TRP A 91 2.17 4.08 -1.51
CA TRP A 91 3.03 4.22 -0.34
C TRP A 91 2.29 3.92 0.95
N LEU A 92 2.97 3.22 1.86
CA LEU A 92 2.51 3.03 3.24
C LEU A 92 3.15 4.09 4.13
N TRP A 93 2.32 4.85 4.85
CA TRP A 93 2.74 5.82 5.86
C TRP A 93 2.43 5.25 7.24
N ILE A 94 3.40 5.30 8.14
CA ILE A 94 3.32 4.64 9.44
C ILE A 94 3.49 5.67 10.53
N SER A 95 2.54 5.70 11.46
CA SER A 95 2.50 6.56 12.64
C SER A 95 2.14 5.77 13.90
N GLY A 96 1.88 6.45 15.01
CA GLY A 96 1.60 5.81 16.30
C GLY A 96 2.86 5.52 17.10
N GLU A 97 2.93 4.39 17.79
CA GLU A 97 4.05 4.01 18.68
C GLU A 97 5.33 3.59 17.93
N THR A 98 5.70 4.35 16.91
CA THR A 98 6.84 4.05 16.04
C THR A 98 8.19 4.06 16.76
N ARG A 99 8.29 4.77 17.88
CA ARG A 99 9.55 4.85 18.66
C ARG A 99 9.93 3.51 19.28
N LYS A 100 8.96 2.77 19.79
CA LYS A 100 9.15 1.42 20.35
C LYS A 100 9.49 0.39 19.25
N ASN A 101 8.92 0.58 18.07
CA ASN A 101 9.05 -0.33 16.93
C ASN A 101 10.14 0.07 15.92
N LYS A 102 10.99 1.05 16.28
CA LYS A 102 11.97 1.67 15.36
C LYS A 102 12.87 0.67 14.65
N ASP A 103 13.39 -0.32 15.38
CA ASP A 103 14.36 -1.27 14.84
C ASP A 103 13.65 -2.29 13.93
N ALA A 104 12.44 -2.71 14.28
CA ALA A 104 11.60 -3.55 13.43
C ALA A 104 11.21 -2.82 12.13
N LEU A 105 10.84 -1.53 12.21
CA LEU A 105 10.53 -0.71 11.03
C LEU A 105 11.74 -0.56 10.10
N LYS A 106 12.94 -0.38 10.64
CA LYS A 106 14.17 -0.33 9.84
C LYS A 106 14.48 -1.68 9.19
N ALA A 107 14.35 -2.77 9.93
CA ALA A 107 14.56 -4.13 9.43
C ALA A 107 13.57 -4.47 8.29
N ALA A 108 12.33 -3.97 8.39
CA ALA A 108 11.31 -4.09 7.35
C ALA A 108 11.52 -3.16 6.14
N GLY A 109 12.62 -2.42 6.06
CA GLY A 109 12.93 -1.52 4.95
C GLY A 109 12.21 -0.17 5.00
N CYS A 110 11.53 0.17 6.08
CA CYS A 110 10.89 1.47 6.24
C CYS A 110 11.93 2.59 6.43
N ARG A 111 11.58 3.79 5.98
CA ARG A 111 12.43 4.98 6.08
C ARG A 111 11.71 6.09 6.83
N TRP A 112 12.46 6.93 7.52
CA TRP A 112 11.93 8.08 8.25
C TRP A 112 11.85 9.32 7.36
N SER A 113 10.70 9.96 7.36
CA SER A 113 10.49 11.27 6.72
C SER A 113 10.51 12.38 7.77
N SER A 114 11.58 13.15 7.82
CA SER A 114 11.73 14.28 8.76
C SER A 114 10.69 15.38 8.53
N SER A 115 10.32 15.63 7.27
CA SER A 115 9.36 16.66 6.89
C SER A 115 7.92 16.31 7.31
N LYS A 116 7.58 15.03 7.34
CA LYS A 116 6.24 14.55 7.69
C LYS A 116 6.16 13.97 9.10
N LYS A 117 7.32 13.78 9.73
CA LYS A 117 7.45 13.15 11.07
C LYS A 117 6.75 11.79 11.14
N MET A 118 6.86 11.02 10.07
CA MET A 118 6.28 9.70 9.90
C MET A 118 7.28 8.75 9.25
N TRP A 119 7.14 7.47 9.53
CA TRP A 119 7.81 6.44 8.75
C TRP A 119 7.04 6.18 7.47
N TYR A 120 7.73 5.69 6.44
CA TYR A 120 7.11 5.27 5.19
C TYR A 120 7.82 4.07 4.61
N TRP A 121 7.04 3.28 3.90
CA TRP A 121 7.53 2.23 3.02
C TRP A 121 7.02 2.45 1.61
N ARG A 122 7.84 2.14 0.64
CA ARG A 122 7.50 2.13 -0.78
C ARG A 122 8.35 1.10 -1.49
N HIS A 123 7.82 0.49 -2.53
CA HIS A 123 8.64 -0.35 -3.40
C HIS A 123 9.70 0.51 -4.11
N PRO A 124 10.92 -0.02 -4.36
CA PRO A 124 11.98 0.72 -5.08
C PRO A 124 11.52 1.27 -6.44
N GLU A 125 10.68 0.56 -7.15
CA GLU A 125 10.10 0.99 -8.45
C GLU A 125 9.18 2.21 -8.32
N ASP A 126 8.51 2.41 -7.20
CA ASP A 126 7.68 3.59 -6.91
C ASP A 126 8.53 4.87 -6.71
N ALA A 127 9.85 4.73 -6.72
CA ALA A 127 10.79 5.85 -6.59
C ALA A 127 10.94 6.69 -7.87
N ARG A 128 10.33 6.26 -8.96
CA ARG A 128 10.49 6.89 -10.27
C ARG A 128 9.83 8.27 -10.30
N GLY A 129 10.67 9.29 -10.31
CA GLY A 129 10.30 10.68 -10.43
C GLY A 129 11.05 11.56 -9.45
N HIS A 130 11.92 12.40 -9.95
CA HIS A 130 12.62 13.43 -9.18
C HIS A 130 11.64 14.58 -8.85
N TYR A 131 10.62 14.29 -8.04
CA TYR A 131 9.76 15.35 -7.55
C TYR A 131 10.47 16.09 -6.40
N ARG A 132 10.96 17.28 -6.70
CA ARG A 132 11.63 18.17 -5.72
C ARG A 132 10.66 18.97 -4.83
N GLY A 133 9.36 18.80 -4.99
CA GLY A 133 8.33 19.51 -4.22
C GLY A 133 8.13 18.96 -2.81
N LYS A 134 7.93 19.87 -1.85
CA LYS A 134 7.59 19.54 -0.46
C LYS A 134 6.06 19.47 -0.31
N ARG A 135 5.40 18.40 -0.77
CA ARG A 135 3.96 18.21 -0.51
C ARG A 135 3.72 17.89 0.96
N SER A 136 2.70 18.50 1.55
CA SER A 136 2.20 18.12 2.87
C SER A 136 1.47 16.76 2.81
N MET A 137 1.23 16.12 3.96
CA MET A 137 0.42 14.89 4.01
C MET A 137 -1.01 15.14 3.51
N ASN A 138 -1.58 16.32 3.76
CA ASN A 138 -2.92 16.67 3.27
C ASN A 138 -2.98 16.72 1.73
N GLU A 139 -1.98 17.30 1.09
CA GLU A 139 -1.87 17.32 -0.38
C GLU A 139 -1.67 15.91 -0.96
N ILE A 140 -0.91 15.05 -0.28
CA ILE A 140 -0.72 13.66 -0.67
C ILE A 140 -2.05 12.89 -0.58
N ARG A 141 -2.76 13.03 0.54
CA ARG A 141 -4.09 12.42 0.75
C ARG A 141 -5.12 12.88 -0.27
N SER A 142 -5.18 14.17 -0.54
CA SER A 142 -6.10 14.74 -1.54
C SER A 142 -5.81 14.23 -2.94
N LYS A 143 -4.52 14.06 -3.29
CA LYS A 143 -4.14 13.64 -4.64
C LYS A 143 -4.30 12.15 -4.89
N TYR A 144 -3.93 11.31 -3.92
CA TYR A 144 -3.80 9.87 -4.11
C TYR A 144 -4.87 9.06 -3.36
N GLY A 145 -5.73 9.72 -2.61
CA GLY A 145 -6.62 9.07 -1.67
C GLY A 145 -5.88 8.59 -0.42
N SER A 146 -6.62 8.26 0.62
CA SER A 146 -6.07 7.74 1.88
C SER A 146 -6.99 6.69 2.46
N GLN A 147 -6.40 5.58 2.89
CA GLN A 147 -7.05 4.57 3.73
C GLN A 147 -6.20 4.37 4.97
N VAL A 148 -6.79 4.54 6.15
CA VAL A 148 -6.10 4.47 7.44
C VAL A 148 -6.58 3.22 8.18
N PHE A 149 -5.64 2.47 8.72
CA PHE A 149 -5.88 1.28 9.53
C PHE A 149 -5.16 1.42 10.87
N ASP A 150 -5.91 1.35 11.95
CA ASP A 150 -5.36 1.31 13.30
C ASP A 150 -4.96 -0.13 13.68
N ALA A 151 -4.10 -0.26 14.69
CA ALA A 151 -3.69 -1.55 15.24
C ALA A 151 -4.85 -2.44 15.73
N ASP A 152 -6.04 -1.89 15.94
CA ASP A 152 -7.25 -2.61 16.33
C ASP A 152 -8.10 -3.10 15.14
N GLY A 153 -7.59 -3.02 13.91
CA GLY A 153 -8.29 -3.50 12.71
C GLY A 153 -9.46 -2.64 12.24
N ARG A 154 -9.60 -1.42 12.76
CA ARG A 154 -10.68 -0.52 12.38
C ARG A 154 -10.24 0.40 11.26
N GLU A 155 -10.90 0.26 10.10
CA GLU A 155 -10.79 1.24 9.03
C GLU A 155 -11.33 2.59 9.52
N ARG A 156 -10.47 3.57 9.74
CA ARG A 156 -10.90 4.95 9.95
C ARG A 156 -11.13 5.62 8.60
N THR A 157 -12.36 5.60 8.13
CA THR A 157 -12.83 6.44 7.00
C THR A 157 -12.81 7.93 7.39
N ALA A 158 -11.65 8.48 7.67
CA ALA A 158 -11.55 9.82 8.25
C ALA A 158 -11.37 10.96 7.23
N TYR A 159 -11.17 10.69 5.95
CA TYR A 159 -10.85 11.78 5.02
C TYR A 159 -11.79 11.96 3.83
N ASN A 160 -12.68 11.02 3.53
CA ASN A 160 -13.62 11.18 2.41
C ASN A 160 -14.91 11.95 2.79
N ARG A 161 -15.12 12.34 4.05
CA ARG A 161 -16.34 13.04 4.47
C ARG A 161 -16.31 14.56 4.42
N LEU A 162 -15.14 15.18 4.24
CA LEU A 162 -15.03 16.65 4.30
C LEU A 162 -15.07 17.34 2.95
N TRP A 163 -15.09 16.61 1.84
CA TRP A 163 -15.08 17.20 0.49
C TRP A 163 -16.28 16.79 -0.38
N ALA A 164 -17.24 16.05 0.16
CA ALA A 164 -18.46 15.67 -0.56
C ALA A 164 -19.61 16.68 -0.37
N THR A 165 -19.37 17.78 0.34
CA THR A 165 -20.35 18.87 0.54
C THR A 165 -19.65 20.22 0.42
N ALA A 166 -19.30 20.60 -0.79
CA ALA A 166 -19.11 21.99 -1.19
C ALA A 166 -19.30 22.08 -2.71
#